data_5c48e36d0fd39967b065946a450aa39d
#
_entry.id   5c48e36d0fd39967b065946a450aa39d
#
_cell.length_a   1.000
_cell.length_b   1.000
_cell.length_c   1.000
_cell.angle_alpha   90.00
_cell.angle_beta   90.00
_cell.angle_gamma   90.00
#
_symmetry.space_group_name_H-M   'P 1'
#
loop_
_entity.id
_entity.type
_entity.pdbx_description
1 polymer ?
#
loop_
_entity_poly.entity_id
_entity_poly.type
_entity_poly.pdbx_seq_one_letter_code
_entity_poly.pdbx_strand_id
1 'polypeptide(L)'
;MLSDLQPGQEILFISFSRAAVRQVEIRCRDILHSEERRRVAVRTYHAFAMDILRTHGCLLTGCAPRIIYPGHEKLSRAVFGGDWNAETERLARDEGRYVFGQFAAAAAQLVAGSAAVASLLANKYPVIILDEFQDTDDAQWALVKALSARSKTVFMADPDQRIFEYDAHVDPERLNHLRGHLGPAEFDLSGENHRSPDAGILQYGNAVLKSQPLPDTRDVSMHSYWPNAFDGTVHANVIWMLGSLRKAGIAYPSVAVLARTNVLVGKLSIILGQERKFKGQTVKPIEHDVVWDADLTAAAALVVASILEWPGSRKEDALGQTFDRIADYFDAKNAARASKSARQTSERYRTAAKHARGSETQRLKSAKALTASYESDLVFQGDPARDWRHARDLLAAGSDLSDLLNNAKFVRLFRATDEIGNQLASAWDLRGSYGHAIDLVRRALEAGRLQSDQRDPRGCVLMTIHKAKGKEFDGVLLVEGQYQGSFFRDTDTDAQRAASRRLLRVGITRARHQVAIIRPHGAIPLSGS
;
A
#
# COMPACT_ATOMS: atom_id res chain seq x y z
N MET A 1 -30.47 17.22 -3.75
CA MET A 1 -29.36 17.46 -2.79
C MET A 1 -28.46 18.62 -3.21
N LEU A 2 -27.86 18.63 -4.42
CA LEU A 2 -27.02 19.78 -4.87
C LEU A 2 -27.84 21.04 -5.05
N SER A 3 -29.09 20.94 -5.54
CA SER A 3 -30.05 22.05 -5.69
C SER A 3 -30.45 22.71 -4.38
N ASP A 4 -30.36 21.99 -3.28
CA ASP A 4 -30.86 22.43 -1.98
C ASP A 4 -29.79 23.14 -1.14
N LEU A 5 -28.54 23.14 -1.61
CA LEU A 5 -27.42 23.78 -0.96
C LEU A 5 -27.49 25.30 -1.08
N GLN A 6 -27.18 26.01 0.01
CA GLN A 6 -27.02 27.45 -0.01
C GLN A 6 -25.67 27.88 -0.64
N PRO A 7 -25.49 29.14 -1.03
CA PRO A 7 -24.19 29.64 -1.49
C PRO A 7 -23.09 29.39 -0.45
N GLY A 8 -21.98 28.84 -0.88
CA GLY A 8 -20.84 28.49 -0.01
C GLY A 8 -20.93 27.13 0.68
N GLN A 9 -22.04 26.41 0.53
CA GLN A 9 -22.19 25.06 1.02
C GLN A 9 -21.72 24.03 -0.01
N GLU A 10 -21.15 22.93 0.50
CA GLU A 10 -20.63 21.82 -0.31
C GLU A 10 -21.13 20.47 0.26
N ILE A 11 -21.29 19.48 -0.58
CA ILE A 11 -21.39 18.07 -0.15
C ILE A 11 -19.98 17.58 0.08
N LEU A 12 -19.69 17.04 1.25
CA LEU A 12 -18.40 16.41 1.54
C LEU A 12 -18.47 14.91 1.30
N PHE A 13 -17.63 14.42 0.39
CA PHE A 13 -17.43 12.99 0.17
C PHE A 13 -16.10 12.57 0.79
N ILE A 14 -16.15 11.64 1.73
CA ILE A 14 -14.96 11.11 2.42
C ILE A 14 -14.78 9.64 2.03
N SER A 15 -13.59 9.28 1.55
CA SER A 15 -13.23 7.90 1.25
C SER A 15 -11.91 7.50 1.91
N PHE A 16 -11.63 6.20 1.93
CA PHE A 16 -10.46 5.64 2.63
C PHE A 16 -9.16 5.86 1.86
N SER A 17 -9.21 5.81 0.54
CA SER A 17 -8.02 5.85 -0.30
C SER A 17 -8.00 7.02 -1.28
N ARG A 18 -6.81 7.53 -1.61
CA ARG A 18 -6.63 8.52 -2.67
C ARG A 18 -7.13 8.02 -4.03
N ALA A 19 -7.00 6.70 -4.28
CA ALA A 19 -7.50 6.10 -5.52
C ALA A 19 -9.02 6.19 -5.63
N ALA A 20 -9.75 5.91 -4.53
CA ALA A 20 -11.21 6.06 -4.50
C ALA A 20 -11.63 7.53 -4.64
N VAL A 21 -10.96 8.46 -3.92
CA VAL A 21 -11.18 9.91 -4.09
C VAL A 21 -11.07 10.31 -5.55
N ARG A 22 -10.00 9.89 -6.22
CA ARG A 22 -9.79 10.21 -7.64
C ARG A 22 -10.86 9.61 -8.56
N GLN A 23 -11.27 8.36 -8.32
CA GLN A 23 -12.36 7.75 -9.10
C GLN A 23 -13.66 8.54 -8.97
N VAL A 24 -13.99 8.98 -7.75
CA VAL A 24 -15.17 9.81 -7.52
C VAL A 24 -15.04 11.16 -8.24
N GLU A 25 -13.86 11.79 -8.18
CA GLU A 25 -13.60 13.05 -8.91
C GLU A 25 -13.73 12.89 -10.43
N ILE A 26 -13.27 11.77 -11.00
CA ILE A 26 -13.42 11.46 -12.42
C ILE A 26 -14.91 11.28 -12.76
N ARG A 27 -15.63 10.46 -11.99
CA ARG A 27 -17.08 10.24 -12.21
C ARG A 27 -17.90 11.54 -12.04
N CYS A 28 -17.53 12.38 -11.07
CA CYS A 28 -18.15 13.69 -10.92
C CYS A 28 -17.89 14.58 -12.16
N ARG A 29 -16.73 14.46 -12.81
CA ARG A 29 -16.44 15.19 -14.07
C ARG A 29 -17.31 14.73 -15.23
N ASP A 30 -17.61 13.43 -15.27
CA ASP A 30 -18.38 12.84 -16.37
C ASP A 30 -19.89 13.09 -16.22
N ILE A 31 -20.38 13.26 -15.00
CA ILE A 31 -21.81 13.33 -14.68
C ILE A 31 -22.29 14.75 -14.34
N LEU A 32 -21.46 15.53 -13.62
CA LEU A 32 -21.85 16.82 -13.07
C LEU A 32 -21.35 17.99 -13.94
N HIS A 33 -22.16 19.04 -14.06
CA HIS A 33 -21.74 20.31 -14.66
C HIS A 33 -20.67 21.02 -13.81
N SER A 34 -19.95 21.97 -14.40
CA SER A 34 -18.82 22.63 -13.76
C SER A 34 -19.20 23.36 -12.46
N GLU A 35 -20.37 23.95 -12.39
CA GLU A 35 -20.89 24.63 -11.19
C GLU A 35 -21.26 23.65 -10.08
N GLU A 36 -21.89 22.53 -10.43
CA GLU A 36 -22.24 21.46 -9.50
C GLU A 36 -20.99 20.82 -8.88
N ARG A 37 -19.94 20.60 -9.71
CA ARG A 37 -18.66 20.05 -9.23
C ARG A 37 -17.99 20.92 -8.17
N ARG A 38 -18.10 22.23 -8.28
CA ARG A 38 -17.57 23.17 -7.26
C ARG A 38 -18.26 23.03 -5.91
N ARG A 39 -19.42 22.41 -5.88
CA ARG A 39 -20.22 22.17 -4.66
C ARG A 39 -20.02 20.77 -4.09
N VAL A 40 -19.04 20.00 -4.60
CA VAL A 40 -18.67 18.67 -4.10
C VAL A 40 -17.20 18.67 -3.70
N ALA A 41 -16.93 18.54 -2.41
CA ALA A 41 -15.59 18.37 -1.87
C ALA A 41 -15.31 16.87 -1.69
N VAL A 42 -14.29 16.34 -2.36
CA VAL A 42 -13.88 14.93 -2.22
C VAL A 42 -12.56 14.87 -1.47
N ARG A 43 -12.50 14.13 -0.36
CA ARG A 43 -11.34 14.06 0.53
C ARG A 43 -11.10 12.63 1.03
N THR A 44 -9.88 12.34 1.47
CA THR A 44 -9.65 11.18 2.35
C THR A 44 -9.89 11.58 3.81
N TYR A 45 -10.17 10.58 4.69
CA TYR A 45 -10.30 10.82 6.14
C TYR A 45 -9.11 11.63 6.70
N HIS A 46 -7.89 11.24 6.36
CA HIS A 46 -6.68 11.92 6.83
C HIS A 46 -6.55 13.35 6.29
N ALA A 47 -6.86 13.57 5.00
CA ALA A 47 -6.80 14.91 4.42
C ALA A 47 -7.82 15.85 5.08
N PHE A 48 -9.05 15.37 5.29
CA PHE A 48 -10.08 16.15 5.94
C PHE A 48 -9.74 16.47 7.41
N ALA A 49 -9.29 15.47 8.17
CA ALA A 49 -8.84 15.67 9.55
C ALA A 49 -7.65 16.64 9.64
N MET A 50 -6.70 16.55 8.69
CA MET A 50 -5.58 17.49 8.59
C MET A 50 -6.04 18.92 8.30
N ASP A 51 -7.05 19.10 7.43
CA ASP A 51 -7.61 20.43 7.11
C ASP A 51 -8.26 21.05 8.37
N ILE A 52 -9.01 20.26 9.15
CA ILE A 52 -9.58 20.70 10.44
C ILE A 52 -8.48 21.12 11.41
N LEU A 53 -7.43 20.30 11.56
CA LEU A 53 -6.31 20.60 12.45
C LEU A 53 -5.57 21.87 12.03
N ARG A 54 -5.25 22.04 10.76
CA ARG A 54 -4.55 23.23 10.26
C ARG A 54 -5.32 24.50 10.50
N THR A 55 -6.64 24.43 10.38
CA THR A 55 -7.51 25.61 10.50
C THR A 55 -7.85 25.93 11.96
N HIS A 56 -8.08 24.93 12.79
CA HIS A 56 -8.63 25.09 14.14
C HIS A 56 -7.76 24.51 15.25
N GLY A 57 -6.66 23.82 14.94
CA GLY A 57 -5.87 23.08 15.92
C GLY A 57 -5.25 23.92 17.03
N CYS A 58 -5.09 25.23 16.83
CA CYS A 58 -4.66 26.13 17.90
C CYS A 58 -5.62 26.16 19.11
N LEU A 59 -6.88 25.77 18.91
CA LEU A 59 -7.86 25.68 19.99
C LEU A 59 -7.58 24.51 20.95
N LEU A 60 -6.78 23.53 20.57
CA LEU A 60 -6.39 22.40 21.43
C LEU A 60 -5.26 22.76 22.39
N THR A 61 -4.27 23.49 21.90
CA THR A 61 -2.99 23.65 22.61
C THR A 61 -2.57 25.11 22.77
N GLY A 62 -3.29 26.06 22.17
CA GLY A 62 -2.87 27.47 22.09
C GLY A 62 -1.73 27.70 21.09
N CYS A 63 -1.14 26.66 20.51
CA CYS A 63 -0.05 26.73 19.55
C CYS A 63 -0.55 26.49 18.11
N ALA A 64 0.12 27.10 17.12
CA ALA A 64 -0.15 26.81 15.72
C ALA A 64 0.19 25.34 15.42
N PRO A 65 -0.75 24.56 14.86
CA PRO A 65 -0.53 23.13 14.63
C PRO A 65 0.57 22.88 13.58
N ARG A 66 1.46 21.95 13.87
CA ARG A 66 2.55 21.54 13.00
C ARG A 66 2.43 20.06 12.67
N ILE A 67 2.55 19.73 11.40
CA ILE A 67 2.45 18.35 10.92
C ILE A 67 3.83 17.72 10.89
N ILE A 68 3.97 16.59 11.57
CA ILE A 68 5.13 15.70 11.45
C ILE A 68 4.83 14.71 10.33
N TYR A 69 5.45 14.91 9.18
CA TYR A 69 5.28 14.00 8.04
C TYR A 69 5.97 12.65 8.30
N PRO A 70 5.48 11.55 7.69
CA PRO A 70 5.98 10.19 7.95
C PRO A 70 7.49 10.02 7.81
N GLY A 71 8.14 10.75 6.88
CA GLY A 71 9.59 10.75 6.75
C GLY A 71 10.30 11.35 7.96
N HIS A 72 9.81 12.47 8.48
CA HIS A 72 10.35 13.11 9.69
C HIS A 72 10.01 12.30 10.95
N GLU A 73 8.82 11.73 11.01
CA GLU A 73 8.43 10.85 12.12
C GLU A 73 9.37 9.67 12.25
N LYS A 74 9.70 8.99 11.14
CA LYS A 74 10.65 7.87 11.13
C LYS A 74 12.04 8.27 11.63
N LEU A 75 12.54 9.44 11.22
CA LEU A 75 13.82 9.95 11.67
C LEU A 75 13.81 10.26 13.17
N SER A 76 12.78 10.96 13.63
CA SER A 76 12.64 11.31 15.05
C SER A 76 12.51 10.05 15.91
N ARG A 77 11.71 9.09 15.49
CA ARG A 77 11.53 7.80 16.18
C ARG A 77 12.83 6.99 16.26
N ALA A 78 13.64 7.00 15.20
CA ALA A 78 14.92 6.27 15.18
C ALA A 78 15.96 6.82 16.16
N VAL A 79 15.87 8.11 16.49
CA VAL A 79 16.80 8.80 17.42
C VAL A 79 16.25 8.82 18.85
N PHE A 80 14.95 8.68 19.02
CA PHE A 80 14.30 8.77 20.33
C PHE A 80 14.48 7.46 21.11
N GLY A 81 15.09 7.56 22.28
CA GLY A 81 15.45 6.40 23.13
C GLY A 81 14.34 5.92 24.08
N GLY A 82 13.13 6.44 23.97
CA GLY A 82 12.01 6.14 24.86
C GLY A 82 10.78 5.55 24.17
N ASP A 83 9.62 5.59 24.83
CA ASP A 83 8.34 5.23 24.24
C ASP A 83 7.89 6.31 23.24
N TRP A 84 7.95 5.97 21.96
CA TRP A 84 7.58 6.89 20.87
C TRP A 84 6.10 7.29 20.90
N ASN A 85 5.20 6.40 21.33
CA ASN A 85 3.78 6.72 21.41
C ASN A 85 3.54 7.79 22.48
N ALA A 86 4.14 7.62 23.66
CA ALA A 86 4.09 8.63 24.73
C ALA A 86 4.69 9.97 24.28
N GLU A 87 5.80 9.95 23.52
CA GLU A 87 6.43 11.17 22.98
C GLU A 87 5.52 11.86 21.94
N THR A 88 4.90 11.13 21.04
CA THR A 88 3.98 11.75 20.07
C THR A 88 2.74 12.35 20.73
N GLU A 89 2.23 11.73 21.80
CA GLU A 89 1.17 12.33 22.63
C GLU A 89 1.62 13.61 23.31
N ARG A 90 2.83 13.64 23.87
CA ARG A 90 3.43 14.84 24.47
C ARG A 90 3.61 15.94 23.42
N LEU A 91 4.19 15.62 22.26
CA LEU A 91 4.37 16.58 21.16
C LEU A 91 3.05 17.19 20.69
N ALA A 92 1.99 16.37 20.59
CA ALA A 92 0.66 16.84 20.22
C ALA A 92 0.09 17.78 21.28
N ARG A 93 0.13 17.38 22.55
CA ARG A 93 -0.47 18.12 23.67
C ARG A 93 0.31 19.40 24.00
N ASP A 94 1.65 19.33 24.09
CA ASP A 94 2.46 20.42 24.62
C ASP A 94 3.01 21.36 23.54
N GLU A 95 3.18 20.87 22.31
CA GLU A 95 3.81 21.61 21.22
C GLU A 95 2.90 21.80 19.98
N GLY A 96 1.72 21.22 19.96
CA GLY A 96 0.83 21.23 18.79
C GLY A 96 1.41 20.53 17.58
N ARG A 97 2.28 19.50 17.79
CA ARG A 97 2.95 18.74 16.73
C ARG A 97 2.30 17.37 16.58
N TYR A 98 1.69 17.10 15.45
CA TYR A 98 0.88 15.92 15.22
C TYR A 98 1.50 14.99 14.17
N VAL A 99 1.55 13.70 14.46
CA VAL A 99 1.84 12.63 13.49
C VAL A 99 0.55 12.16 12.80
N PHE A 100 0.65 11.51 11.65
CA PHE A 100 -0.49 11.11 10.83
C PHE A 100 -1.55 10.30 11.59
N GLY A 101 -1.14 9.36 12.44
CA GLY A 101 -2.05 8.54 13.24
C GLY A 101 -2.92 9.31 14.24
N GLN A 102 -2.57 10.56 14.55
CA GLN A 102 -3.28 11.38 15.54
C GLN A 102 -4.32 12.33 14.91
N PHE A 103 -4.33 12.50 13.58
CA PHE A 103 -5.18 13.50 12.93
C PHE A 103 -6.68 13.31 13.20
N ALA A 104 -7.17 12.07 13.04
CA ALA A 104 -8.58 11.78 13.23
C ALA A 104 -9.01 12.00 14.69
N ALA A 105 -8.21 11.57 15.66
CA ALA A 105 -8.49 11.75 17.09
C ALA A 105 -8.51 13.23 17.49
N ALA A 106 -7.50 14.00 17.07
CA ALA A 106 -7.42 15.42 17.38
C ALA A 106 -8.53 16.23 16.67
N ALA A 107 -8.88 15.90 15.43
CA ALA A 107 -10.02 16.50 14.73
C ALA A 107 -11.34 16.15 15.42
N ALA A 108 -11.52 14.91 15.88
CA ALA A 108 -12.69 14.51 16.65
C ALA A 108 -12.83 15.33 17.95
N GLN A 109 -11.72 15.49 18.67
CA GLN A 109 -11.67 16.30 19.89
C GLN A 109 -12.05 17.77 19.63
N LEU A 110 -11.56 18.37 18.54
CA LEU A 110 -11.89 19.74 18.13
C LEU A 110 -13.39 19.89 17.84
N VAL A 111 -13.95 18.99 17.04
CA VAL A 111 -15.37 19.08 16.63
C VAL A 111 -16.28 18.82 17.81
N ALA A 112 -15.95 17.85 18.66
CA ALA A 112 -16.74 17.55 19.86
C ALA A 112 -16.59 18.63 20.94
N GLY A 113 -15.41 19.22 21.10
CA GLY A 113 -15.10 20.19 22.15
C GLY A 113 -15.47 21.65 21.82
N SER A 114 -15.71 21.99 20.53
CA SER A 114 -16.02 23.34 20.10
C SER A 114 -17.32 23.42 19.29
N ALA A 115 -18.39 23.92 19.91
CA ALA A 115 -19.65 24.14 19.22
C ALA A 115 -19.52 25.09 18.00
N ALA A 116 -18.58 26.04 18.04
CA ALA A 116 -18.31 26.96 16.95
C ALA A 116 -17.70 26.21 15.76
N VAL A 117 -16.66 25.36 15.98
CA VAL A 117 -16.04 24.55 14.94
C VAL A 117 -17.07 23.57 14.34
N ALA A 118 -17.84 22.89 15.19
CA ALA A 118 -18.88 21.97 14.73
C ALA A 118 -19.93 22.67 13.86
N SER A 119 -20.37 23.88 14.26
CA SER A 119 -21.34 24.68 13.49
C SER A 119 -20.76 25.17 12.16
N LEU A 120 -19.49 25.63 12.14
CA LEU A 120 -18.82 26.05 10.91
C LEU A 120 -18.71 24.90 9.90
N LEU A 121 -18.32 23.71 10.37
CA LEU A 121 -18.23 22.53 9.52
C LEU A 121 -19.60 22.09 9.01
N ALA A 122 -20.63 22.08 9.86
CA ALA A 122 -21.99 21.72 9.47
C ALA A 122 -22.60 22.75 8.48
N ASN A 123 -22.31 24.03 8.67
CA ASN A 123 -22.73 25.06 7.73
C ASN A 123 -22.05 24.92 6.38
N LYS A 124 -20.75 24.57 6.37
CA LYS A 124 -20.02 24.33 5.13
C LYS A 124 -20.41 23.00 4.48
N TYR A 125 -20.56 21.95 5.27
CA TYR A 125 -20.84 20.59 4.82
C TYR A 125 -22.15 20.08 5.44
N PRO A 126 -23.32 20.56 4.99
CA PRO A 126 -24.60 20.12 5.53
C PRO A 126 -24.90 18.65 5.23
N VAL A 127 -24.24 18.07 4.20
CA VAL A 127 -24.31 16.66 3.83
C VAL A 127 -22.92 16.09 3.72
N ILE A 128 -22.69 14.97 4.41
CA ILE A 128 -21.43 14.22 4.40
C ILE A 128 -21.72 12.79 3.94
N ILE A 129 -21.02 12.35 2.89
CA ILE A 129 -21.07 11.00 2.36
C ILE A 129 -19.77 10.28 2.76
N LEU A 130 -19.90 9.14 3.41
CA LEU A 130 -18.81 8.35 3.97
C LEU A 130 -18.73 7.00 3.23
N ASP A 131 -17.65 6.80 2.50
CA ASP A 131 -17.40 5.60 1.71
C ASP A 131 -16.52 4.60 2.47
N GLU A 132 -16.66 3.31 2.20
CA GLU A 132 -15.94 2.19 2.83
C GLU A 132 -16.04 2.25 4.38
N PHE A 133 -17.19 2.63 4.90
CA PHE A 133 -17.35 2.92 6.32
C PHE A 133 -17.01 1.73 7.24
N GLN A 134 -17.16 0.48 6.77
CA GLN A 134 -16.80 -0.74 7.51
C GLN A 134 -15.31 -0.83 7.88
N ASP A 135 -14.44 -0.05 7.24
CA ASP A 135 -12.99 -0.06 7.50
C ASP A 135 -12.53 1.09 8.42
N THR A 136 -13.44 1.89 8.97
CA THR A 136 -13.07 3.01 9.85
C THR A 136 -12.50 2.54 11.18
N ASP A 137 -11.39 3.17 11.61
CA ASP A 137 -10.84 2.99 12.93
C ASP A 137 -11.63 3.76 14.01
N ASP A 138 -11.28 3.58 15.30
CA ASP A 138 -11.98 4.20 16.41
C ASP A 138 -11.87 5.71 16.42
N ALA A 139 -10.73 6.28 16.00
CA ALA A 139 -10.52 7.71 15.94
C ALA A 139 -11.36 8.35 14.80
N GLN A 140 -11.42 7.69 13.66
CA GLN A 140 -12.26 8.09 12.53
C GLN A 140 -13.74 7.99 12.90
N TRP A 141 -14.14 6.92 13.60
CA TRP A 141 -15.51 6.79 14.11
C TRP A 141 -15.87 7.90 15.09
N ALA A 142 -14.96 8.28 16.00
CA ALA A 142 -15.18 9.39 16.92
C ALA A 142 -15.39 10.72 16.15
N LEU A 143 -14.59 10.97 15.11
CA LEU A 143 -14.76 12.15 14.23
C LEU A 143 -16.13 12.11 13.53
N VAL A 144 -16.52 10.98 12.97
CA VAL A 144 -17.80 10.81 12.27
C VAL A 144 -18.97 11.05 13.21
N LYS A 145 -18.94 10.52 14.44
CA LYS A 145 -19.97 10.79 15.45
C LYS A 145 -20.14 12.28 15.74
N ALA A 146 -19.02 12.98 15.92
CA ALA A 146 -19.04 14.42 16.18
C ALA A 146 -19.63 15.22 15.01
N LEU A 147 -19.33 14.84 13.76
CA LEU A 147 -19.88 15.46 12.55
C LEU A 147 -21.36 15.14 12.36
N SER A 148 -21.77 13.89 12.58
CA SER A 148 -23.15 13.41 12.41
C SER A 148 -24.16 14.09 13.37
N ALA A 149 -23.67 14.68 14.45
CA ALA A 149 -24.50 15.43 15.39
C ALA A 149 -25.16 16.70 14.77
N ARG A 150 -24.59 17.22 13.67
CA ARG A 150 -25.05 18.49 13.06
C ARG A 150 -25.18 18.43 11.53
N SER A 151 -24.55 17.50 10.85
CA SER A 151 -24.63 17.30 9.40
C SER A 151 -25.45 16.06 9.09
N LYS A 152 -26.19 16.06 7.99
CA LYS A 152 -26.82 14.85 7.47
C LYS A 152 -25.75 13.91 6.92
N THR A 153 -25.74 12.66 7.37
CA THR A 153 -24.73 11.69 6.98
C THR A 153 -25.32 10.55 6.15
N VAL A 154 -24.59 10.15 5.12
CA VAL A 154 -24.88 8.98 4.28
C VAL A 154 -23.69 8.05 4.39
N PHE A 155 -23.93 6.80 4.78
CA PHE A 155 -22.90 5.79 4.94
C PHE A 155 -22.98 4.78 3.81
N MET A 156 -21.88 4.57 3.09
CA MET A 156 -21.73 3.50 2.13
C MET A 156 -20.79 2.46 2.71
N ALA A 157 -21.27 1.23 2.83
CA ALA A 157 -20.52 0.16 3.46
C ALA A 157 -20.83 -1.18 2.78
N ASP A 158 -19.81 -2.00 2.58
CA ASP A 158 -19.94 -3.38 2.17
C ASP A 158 -19.20 -4.27 3.19
N PRO A 159 -19.94 -4.96 4.10
CA PRO A 159 -19.33 -5.85 5.10
C PRO A 159 -18.50 -6.96 4.46
N ASP A 160 -18.86 -7.36 3.24
CA ASP A 160 -18.17 -8.41 2.49
C ASP A 160 -16.86 -7.94 1.83
N GLN A 161 -16.58 -6.63 1.84
CA GLN A 161 -15.31 -6.04 1.41
C GLN A 161 -14.38 -5.68 2.58
N ARG A 162 -14.67 -6.10 3.80
CA ARG A 162 -13.80 -5.92 4.95
C ARG A 162 -12.62 -6.87 4.87
N ILE A 163 -11.43 -6.36 4.55
CA ILE A 163 -10.20 -7.15 4.38
C ILE A 163 -9.04 -6.69 5.28
N PHE A 164 -9.26 -5.68 6.13
CA PHE A 164 -8.26 -5.15 7.07
C PHE A 164 -8.42 -5.72 8.50
N GLU A 165 -8.90 -6.96 8.63
CA GLU A 165 -9.12 -7.65 9.91
C GLU A 165 -7.84 -7.89 10.72
N TYR A 166 -6.68 -7.71 10.12
CA TYR A 166 -5.39 -7.78 10.80
C TYR A 166 -5.03 -6.47 11.53
N ASP A 167 -5.73 -5.37 11.26
CA ASP A 167 -5.56 -4.10 11.97
C ASP A 167 -6.44 -4.11 13.22
N ALA A 168 -5.79 -4.12 14.39
CA ALA A 168 -6.48 -4.15 15.67
C ALA A 168 -7.32 -2.88 15.95
N HIS A 169 -7.12 -1.81 15.19
CA HIS A 169 -7.88 -0.56 15.31
C HIS A 169 -9.18 -0.56 14.48
N VAL A 170 -9.33 -1.53 13.57
CA VAL A 170 -10.55 -1.67 12.76
C VAL A 170 -11.51 -2.63 13.46
N ASP A 171 -12.58 -2.05 14.00
CA ASP A 171 -13.58 -2.78 14.78
C ASP A 171 -14.51 -3.60 13.88
N PRO A 172 -14.58 -4.93 14.06
CA PRO A 172 -15.51 -5.80 13.33
C PRO A 172 -16.99 -5.44 13.52
N GLU A 173 -17.33 -4.84 14.66
CA GLU A 173 -18.71 -4.46 15.01
C GLU A 173 -19.05 -3.02 14.58
N ARG A 174 -18.23 -2.38 13.76
CA ARG A 174 -18.37 -0.98 13.36
C ARG A 174 -19.78 -0.64 12.82
N LEU A 175 -20.35 -1.51 12.00
CA LEU A 175 -21.70 -1.30 11.46
C LEU A 175 -22.78 -1.45 12.53
N ASN A 176 -22.60 -2.36 13.49
CA ASN A 176 -23.52 -2.47 14.62
C ASN A 176 -23.43 -1.27 15.56
N HIS A 177 -22.22 -0.73 15.75
CA HIS A 177 -22.05 0.53 16.48
C HIS A 177 -22.71 1.71 15.76
N LEU A 178 -22.65 1.77 14.42
CA LEU A 178 -23.38 2.77 13.64
C LEU A 178 -24.90 2.66 13.85
N ARG A 179 -25.44 1.43 13.72
CA ARG A 179 -26.88 1.16 13.94
C ARG A 179 -27.35 1.58 15.33
N GLY A 180 -26.59 1.16 16.35
CA GLY A 180 -26.93 1.47 17.75
C GLY A 180 -26.83 2.95 18.12
N HIS A 181 -25.94 3.71 17.46
CA HIS A 181 -25.69 5.11 17.80
C HIS A 181 -26.55 6.09 17.00
N LEU A 182 -26.70 5.87 15.70
CA LEU A 182 -27.39 6.81 14.80
C LEU A 182 -28.75 6.31 14.30
N GLY A 183 -29.03 5.01 14.36
CA GLY A 183 -30.27 4.42 13.85
C GLY A 183 -30.58 4.78 12.40
N PRO A 184 -29.64 4.64 11.45
CA PRO A 184 -29.84 5.11 10.09
C PRO A 184 -30.90 4.27 9.36
N ALA A 185 -31.61 4.88 8.40
CA ALA A 185 -32.38 4.13 7.43
C ALA A 185 -31.42 3.32 6.54
N GLU A 186 -31.69 2.03 6.38
CA GLU A 186 -30.83 1.13 5.60
C GLU A 186 -31.46 0.82 4.24
N PHE A 187 -30.62 0.82 3.20
CA PHE A 187 -30.98 0.46 1.83
C PHE A 187 -30.02 -0.62 1.37
N ASP A 188 -30.55 -1.76 0.93
CA ASP A 188 -29.75 -2.84 0.37
C ASP A 188 -29.56 -2.64 -1.13
N LEU A 189 -28.31 -2.34 -1.52
CA LEU A 189 -27.88 -2.19 -2.91
C LEU A 189 -27.03 -3.39 -3.39
N SER A 190 -26.98 -4.47 -2.63
CA SER A 190 -26.13 -5.64 -2.92
C SER A 190 -26.44 -6.34 -4.24
N GLY A 191 -27.69 -6.16 -4.74
CA GLY A 191 -28.12 -6.68 -6.04
C GLY A 191 -27.69 -5.82 -7.23
N GLU A 192 -27.21 -4.59 -7.02
CA GLU A 192 -26.84 -3.69 -8.11
C GLU A 192 -25.38 -3.85 -8.52
N ASN A 193 -25.14 -4.04 -9.81
CA ASN A 193 -23.79 -4.18 -10.36
C ASN A 193 -23.55 -3.20 -11.51
N HIS A 194 -23.02 -2.03 -11.15
CA HIS A 194 -22.68 -0.98 -12.12
C HIS A 194 -21.25 -1.09 -12.68
N ARG A 195 -20.39 -1.95 -12.10
CA ARG A 195 -19.01 -2.13 -12.55
C ARG A 195 -18.91 -3.08 -13.74
N SER A 196 -19.60 -4.19 -13.67
CA SER A 196 -19.60 -5.25 -14.68
C SER A 196 -21.03 -5.80 -14.88
N PRO A 197 -21.99 -4.97 -15.36
CA PRO A 197 -23.40 -5.33 -15.39
C PRO A 197 -23.68 -6.56 -16.25
N ASP A 198 -22.93 -6.72 -17.34
CA ASP A 198 -23.10 -7.80 -18.32
C ASP A 198 -22.20 -9.02 -18.06
N ALA A 199 -21.42 -8.99 -16.97
CA ALA A 199 -20.47 -10.05 -16.66
C ALA A 199 -20.85 -10.81 -15.38
N GLY A 200 -20.72 -12.13 -15.39
CA GLY A 200 -21.00 -13.00 -14.25
C GLY A 200 -20.00 -12.89 -13.07
N ILE A 201 -19.16 -11.85 -13.08
CA ILE A 201 -18.05 -11.66 -12.13
C ILE A 201 -18.54 -11.51 -10.69
N LEU A 202 -19.58 -10.68 -10.48
CA LEU A 202 -20.13 -10.46 -9.14
C LEU A 202 -20.75 -11.74 -8.58
N GLN A 203 -21.52 -12.47 -9.42
CA GLN A 203 -22.13 -13.74 -9.02
C GLN A 203 -21.06 -14.78 -8.64
N TYR A 204 -19.99 -14.86 -9.43
CA TYR A 204 -18.86 -15.75 -9.14
C TYR A 204 -18.14 -15.37 -7.83
N GLY A 205 -17.88 -14.09 -7.64
CA GLY A 205 -17.26 -13.59 -6.39
C GLY A 205 -18.12 -13.87 -5.16
N ASN A 206 -19.44 -13.71 -5.27
CA ASN A 206 -20.38 -14.02 -4.19
C ASN A 206 -20.47 -15.53 -3.92
N ALA A 207 -20.40 -16.38 -4.95
CA ALA A 207 -20.35 -17.83 -4.78
C ALA A 207 -19.08 -18.26 -4.03
N VAL A 208 -17.92 -17.69 -4.37
CA VAL A 208 -16.66 -17.91 -3.62
C VAL A 208 -16.81 -17.47 -2.16
N LEU A 209 -17.36 -16.27 -1.93
CA LEU A 209 -17.57 -15.73 -0.57
C LEU A 209 -18.42 -16.67 0.30
N LYS A 210 -19.56 -17.11 -0.25
CA LYS A 210 -20.55 -17.92 0.45
C LYS A 210 -20.24 -19.42 0.40
N SER A 211 -19.11 -19.83 -0.18
CA SER A 211 -18.76 -21.25 -0.40
C SER A 211 -19.83 -22.05 -1.15
N GLN A 212 -20.50 -21.41 -2.10
CA GLN A 212 -21.54 -22.01 -2.93
C GLN A 212 -20.94 -22.56 -4.24
N PRO A 213 -21.64 -23.45 -4.95
CA PRO A 213 -21.21 -23.93 -6.27
C PRO A 213 -20.89 -22.76 -7.19
N LEU A 214 -19.74 -22.84 -7.88
CA LEU A 214 -19.29 -21.77 -8.76
C LEU A 214 -20.17 -21.72 -10.03
N PRO A 215 -20.69 -20.54 -10.40
CA PRO A 215 -21.46 -20.42 -11.63
C PRO A 215 -20.56 -20.60 -12.86
N ASP A 216 -21.08 -21.24 -13.89
CA ASP A 216 -20.46 -21.26 -15.20
C ASP A 216 -20.67 -19.89 -15.88
N THR A 217 -19.59 -19.19 -16.14
CA THR A 217 -19.63 -17.86 -16.76
C THR A 217 -18.45 -17.70 -17.72
N ARG A 218 -18.69 -17.00 -18.84
CA ARG A 218 -17.66 -16.70 -19.85
C ARG A 218 -16.59 -15.73 -19.36
N ASP A 219 -16.90 -14.98 -18.33
CA ASP A 219 -16.08 -13.85 -17.86
C ASP A 219 -15.06 -14.25 -16.78
N VAL A 220 -15.21 -15.47 -16.22
CA VAL A 220 -14.29 -16.01 -15.23
C VAL A 220 -13.76 -17.35 -15.70
N SER A 221 -12.45 -17.46 -15.87
CA SER A 221 -11.77 -18.71 -16.23
C SER A 221 -10.86 -19.20 -15.12
N MET A 222 -10.76 -20.52 -14.96
CA MET A 222 -9.84 -21.14 -14.00
C MET A 222 -8.80 -21.98 -14.74
N HIS A 223 -7.53 -21.76 -14.39
CA HIS A 223 -6.38 -22.43 -14.99
C HIS A 223 -5.56 -23.12 -13.92
N SER A 224 -5.40 -24.43 -14.01
CA SER A 224 -4.51 -25.18 -13.11
C SER A 224 -3.12 -25.31 -13.71
N TYR A 225 -2.08 -25.29 -12.86
CA TYR A 225 -0.70 -25.46 -13.28
C TYR A 225 0.03 -26.53 -12.44
N TRP A 226 0.98 -27.20 -13.07
CA TRP A 226 2.01 -27.99 -12.39
C TRP A 226 3.22 -27.11 -12.06
N PRO A 227 4.01 -27.40 -11.00
CA PRO A 227 5.11 -26.54 -10.55
C PRO A 227 6.06 -26.06 -11.64
N ASN A 228 6.42 -26.95 -12.55
CA ASN A 228 7.31 -26.68 -13.69
C ASN A 228 6.67 -25.81 -14.79
N ALA A 229 5.35 -25.70 -14.83
CA ALA A 229 4.61 -24.91 -15.81
C ALA A 229 4.14 -23.54 -15.25
N PHE A 230 4.36 -23.25 -13.97
CA PHE A 230 3.87 -22.05 -13.31
C PHE A 230 4.20 -20.78 -14.09
N ASP A 231 5.47 -20.57 -14.34
CA ASP A 231 5.98 -19.37 -15.00
C ASP A 231 5.37 -19.14 -16.38
N GLY A 232 5.33 -20.19 -17.20
CA GLY A 232 4.77 -20.14 -18.54
C GLY A 232 3.24 -19.94 -18.52
N THR A 233 2.55 -20.58 -17.58
CA THR A 233 1.09 -20.46 -17.46
C THR A 233 0.71 -19.03 -17.09
N VAL A 234 1.37 -18.42 -16.10
CA VAL A 234 1.11 -17.02 -15.72
C VAL A 234 1.36 -16.09 -16.91
N HIS A 235 2.54 -16.21 -17.53
CA HIS A 235 2.95 -15.33 -18.63
C HIS A 235 1.95 -15.41 -19.81
N ALA A 236 1.59 -16.63 -20.22
CA ALA A 236 0.67 -16.85 -21.32
C ALA A 236 -0.73 -16.30 -21.03
N ASN A 237 -1.23 -16.44 -19.80
CA ASN A 237 -2.55 -15.93 -19.43
C ASN A 237 -2.58 -14.38 -19.39
N VAL A 238 -1.50 -13.70 -19.02
CA VAL A 238 -1.44 -12.23 -19.13
C VAL A 238 -1.54 -11.79 -20.59
N ILE A 239 -0.74 -12.43 -21.49
CA ILE A 239 -0.81 -12.11 -22.93
C ILE A 239 -2.19 -12.40 -23.50
N TRP A 240 -2.75 -13.55 -23.16
CA TRP A 240 -4.08 -13.94 -23.62
C TRP A 240 -5.14 -12.90 -23.18
N MET A 241 -5.13 -12.49 -21.91
CA MET A 241 -6.09 -11.51 -21.39
C MET A 241 -5.93 -10.15 -22.06
N LEU A 242 -4.71 -9.63 -22.20
CA LEU A 242 -4.45 -8.39 -22.94
C LEU A 242 -4.96 -8.48 -24.39
N GLY A 243 -4.73 -9.60 -25.05
CA GLY A 243 -5.19 -9.86 -26.44
C GLY A 243 -6.71 -9.97 -26.52
N SER A 244 -7.35 -10.66 -25.58
CA SER A 244 -8.81 -10.81 -25.51
C SER A 244 -9.51 -9.47 -25.32
N LEU A 245 -9.06 -8.66 -24.39
CA LEU A 245 -9.60 -7.33 -24.11
C LEU A 245 -9.43 -6.37 -25.31
N ARG A 246 -8.29 -6.43 -26.01
CA ARG A 246 -8.10 -5.66 -27.25
C ARG A 246 -9.06 -6.09 -28.36
N LYS A 247 -9.28 -7.40 -28.52
CA LYS A 247 -10.28 -7.93 -29.49
C LYS A 247 -11.69 -7.52 -29.12
N ALA A 248 -12.00 -7.33 -27.84
CA ALA A 248 -13.27 -6.80 -27.37
C ALA A 248 -13.41 -5.28 -27.53
N GLY A 249 -12.45 -4.61 -28.19
CA GLY A 249 -12.52 -3.18 -28.50
C GLY A 249 -11.84 -2.25 -27.48
N ILE A 250 -11.18 -2.77 -26.46
CA ILE A 250 -10.46 -1.95 -25.47
C ILE A 250 -9.05 -1.69 -25.98
N ALA A 251 -8.80 -0.50 -26.52
CA ALA A 251 -7.54 -0.16 -27.18
C ALA A 251 -6.32 -0.26 -26.23
N TYR A 252 -6.48 0.20 -25.00
CA TYR A 252 -5.42 0.24 -23.96
C TYR A 252 -5.90 -0.44 -22.67
N PRO A 253 -6.05 -1.78 -22.66
CA PRO A 253 -6.61 -2.47 -21.53
C PRO A 253 -5.69 -2.38 -20.30
N SER A 254 -6.31 -2.21 -19.14
CA SER A 254 -5.69 -2.34 -17.83
C SER A 254 -5.87 -3.76 -17.30
N VAL A 255 -4.78 -4.46 -17.02
CA VAL A 255 -4.80 -5.83 -16.48
C VAL A 255 -4.05 -5.87 -15.15
N ALA A 256 -4.76 -6.25 -14.08
CA ALA A 256 -4.13 -6.46 -12.78
C ALA A 256 -3.75 -7.92 -12.57
N VAL A 257 -2.49 -8.18 -12.22
CA VAL A 257 -2.03 -9.48 -11.74
C VAL A 257 -1.95 -9.42 -10.22
N LEU A 258 -2.88 -10.08 -9.57
CA LEU A 258 -3.10 -10.01 -8.13
C LEU A 258 -2.58 -11.26 -7.43
N ALA A 259 -1.85 -11.08 -6.35
CA ALA A 259 -1.37 -12.15 -5.50
C ALA A 259 -1.65 -11.86 -4.02
N ARG A 260 -1.60 -12.89 -3.17
CA ARG A 260 -1.85 -12.74 -1.73
C ARG A 260 -0.67 -12.08 -0.99
N THR A 261 0.56 -12.25 -1.48
CA THR A 261 1.77 -11.80 -0.79
C THR A 261 2.69 -10.98 -1.70
N ASN A 262 3.42 -10.03 -1.13
CA ASN A 262 4.43 -9.26 -1.85
C ASN A 262 5.54 -10.16 -2.44
N VAL A 263 5.91 -11.25 -1.76
CA VAL A 263 6.92 -12.20 -2.26
C VAL A 263 6.47 -12.82 -3.58
N LEU A 264 5.20 -13.23 -3.67
CA LEU A 264 4.66 -13.80 -4.91
C LEU A 264 4.55 -12.72 -6.00
N VAL A 265 4.09 -11.50 -5.67
CA VAL A 265 4.08 -10.35 -6.60
C VAL A 265 5.47 -10.14 -7.20
N GLY A 266 6.52 -10.20 -6.38
CA GLY A 266 7.89 -10.07 -6.84
C GLY A 266 8.32 -11.18 -7.79
N LYS A 267 8.02 -12.43 -7.46
CA LYS A 267 8.28 -13.56 -8.35
C LYS A 267 7.58 -13.37 -9.70
N LEU A 268 6.31 -12.96 -9.67
CA LEU A 268 5.52 -12.68 -10.88
C LEU A 268 6.15 -11.58 -11.74
N SER A 269 6.68 -10.52 -11.11
CA SER A 269 7.38 -9.46 -11.83
C SER A 269 8.62 -9.96 -12.56
N ILE A 270 9.41 -10.83 -11.93
CA ILE A 270 10.57 -11.46 -12.58
C ILE A 270 10.10 -12.33 -13.75
N ILE A 271 9.04 -13.12 -13.55
CA ILE A 271 8.46 -13.99 -14.57
C ILE A 271 8.05 -13.20 -15.81
N LEU A 272 7.32 -12.11 -15.64
CA LEU A 272 6.81 -11.30 -16.75
C LEU A 272 7.88 -10.45 -17.42
N GLY A 273 8.94 -10.11 -16.70
CA GLY A 273 10.04 -9.29 -17.22
C GLY A 273 11.08 -10.06 -18.04
N GLN A 274 10.96 -11.38 -18.19
CA GLN A 274 11.92 -12.21 -18.90
C GLN A 274 11.30 -12.88 -20.13
N GLU A 275 12.07 -12.98 -21.20
CA GLU A 275 11.75 -13.83 -22.34
C GLU A 275 11.81 -15.30 -21.93
N ARG A 276 10.90 -16.11 -22.42
CA ARG A 276 10.87 -17.55 -22.13
C ARG A 276 10.26 -18.38 -23.25
N LYS A 277 10.55 -19.66 -23.28
CA LYS A 277 9.87 -20.64 -24.13
C LYS A 277 8.70 -21.27 -23.37
N PHE A 278 7.52 -21.26 -23.96
CA PHE A 278 6.34 -21.93 -23.42
C PHE A 278 5.57 -22.62 -24.55
N LYS A 279 5.31 -23.93 -24.43
CA LYS A 279 4.65 -24.77 -25.46
C LYS A 279 5.24 -24.59 -26.87
N GLY A 280 6.58 -24.53 -26.94
CA GLY A 280 7.32 -24.39 -28.21
C GLY A 280 7.36 -22.97 -28.81
N GLN A 281 6.71 -22.00 -28.20
CA GLN A 281 6.71 -20.60 -28.62
C GLN A 281 7.59 -19.73 -27.71
N THR A 282 8.27 -18.76 -28.29
CA THR A 282 8.99 -17.72 -27.53
C THR A 282 8.02 -16.63 -27.09
N VAL A 283 7.89 -16.45 -25.79
CA VAL A 283 7.04 -15.45 -25.16
C VAL A 283 7.90 -14.25 -24.76
N LYS A 284 7.60 -13.08 -25.32
CA LYS A 284 8.35 -11.84 -25.07
C LYS A 284 8.07 -11.28 -23.68
N PRO A 285 9.01 -10.53 -23.09
CA PRO A 285 8.78 -9.82 -21.83
C PRO A 285 7.55 -8.92 -21.92
N ILE A 286 6.77 -8.88 -20.84
CA ILE A 286 5.61 -8.00 -20.70
C ILE A 286 6.03 -6.79 -19.90
N GLU A 287 5.83 -5.61 -20.47
CA GLU A 287 5.97 -4.36 -19.76
C GLU A 287 4.88 -4.25 -18.69
N HIS A 288 5.28 -3.99 -17.44
CA HIS A 288 4.36 -3.97 -16.31
C HIS A 288 4.84 -3.07 -15.20
N ASP A 289 3.90 -2.49 -14.49
CA ASP A 289 4.13 -1.75 -13.26
C ASP A 289 3.92 -2.65 -12.04
N VAL A 290 4.57 -2.33 -10.92
CA VAL A 290 4.39 -3.06 -9.66
C VAL A 290 4.05 -2.09 -8.55
N VAL A 291 2.89 -2.31 -7.92
CA VAL A 291 2.46 -1.52 -6.76
C VAL A 291 2.92 -2.23 -5.50
N TRP A 292 3.99 -1.72 -4.91
CA TRP A 292 4.60 -2.26 -3.69
C TRP A 292 4.07 -1.63 -2.42
N ASP A 293 4.48 -2.23 -1.30
CA ASP A 293 4.49 -1.52 -0.02
C ASP A 293 5.55 -0.44 -0.10
N ALA A 294 5.09 0.80 -0.31
CA ALA A 294 5.98 1.92 -0.54
C ALA A 294 6.98 2.13 0.61
N ASP A 295 6.59 1.77 1.84
CA ASP A 295 7.43 1.97 3.02
C ASP A 295 8.54 0.94 3.12
N LEU A 296 8.25 -0.36 2.91
CA LEU A 296 9.27 -1.40 2.93
C LEU A 296 10.24 -1.27 1.75
N THR A 297 9.72 -0.95 0.57
CA THR A 297 10.57 -0.72 -0.60
C THR A 297 11.47 0.49 -0.42
N ALA A 298 10.93 1.59 0.14
CA ALA A 298 11.72 2.78 0.46
C ALA A 298 12.80 2.48 1.51
N ALA A 299 12.44 1.76 2.59
CA ALA A 299 13.42 1.36 3.61
C ALA A 299 14.53 0.48 3.02
N ALA A 300 14.19 -0.50 2.15
CA ALA A 300 15.18 -1.33 1.48
C ALA A 300 16.08 -0.52 0.52
N ALA A 301 15.51 0.45 -0.20
CA ALA A 301 16.28 1.34 -1.07
C ALA A 301 17.30 2.19 -0.29
N LEU A 302 16.92 2.67 0.90
CA LEU A 302 17.82 3.45 1.74
C LEU A 302 18.98 2.61 2.30
N VAL A 303 18.80 1.30 2.51
CA VAL A 303 19.91 0.40 2.85
C VAL A 303 20.91 0.32 1.69
N VAL A 304 20.42 0.13 0.45
CA VAL A 304 21.30 0.08 -0.74
C VAL A 304 22.01 1.42 -0.93
N ALA A 305 21.30 2.54 -0.76
CA ALA A 305 21.88 3.89 -0.85
C ALA A 305 23.00 4.11 0.19
N SER A 306 22.84 3.58 1.42
CA SER A 306 23.90 3.67 2.44
C SER A 306 25.18 2.94 2.05
N ILE A 307 25.08 1.85 1.29
CA ILE A 307 26.25 1.11 0.77
C ILE A 307 26.94 1.92 -0.35
N LEU A 308 26.18 2.65 -1.19
CA LEU A 308 26.75 3.52 -2.22
C LEU A 308 27.58 4.67 -1.65
N GLU A 309 27.37 5.05 -0.40
CA GLU A 309 28.15 6.07 0.30
C GLU A 309 29.46 5.53 0.94
N TRP A 310 29.70 4.20 0.95
CA TRP A 310 30.85 3.59 1.64
C TRP A 310 32.22 4.13 1.20
N PRO A 311 32.55 4.23 -0.11
CA PRO A 311 33.93 4.61 -0.50
C PRO A 311 34.35 6.01 -0.04
N GLY A 312 33.43 6.87 0.30
CA GLY A 312 33.74 8.24 0.79
C GLY A 312 33.66 8.41 2.31
N SER A 313 33.33 7.34 3.04
CA SER A 313 33.01 7.40 4.46
C SER A 313 34.01 6.62 5.31
N ARG A 314 34.17 7.00 6.59
CA ARG A 314 34.97 6.20 7.53
C ARG A 314 34.22 4.89 7.83
N LYS A 315 34.98 3.82 8.07
CA LYS A 315 34.45 2.47 8.30
C LYS A 315 33.37 2.44 9.40
N GLU A 316 33.64 3.08 10.52
CA GLU A 316 32.76 3.11 11.70
C GLU A 316 31.41 3.78 11.36
N ASP A 317 31.47 4.88 10.62
CA ASP A 317 30.29 5.65 10.22
C ASP A 317 29.51 4.91 9.12
N ALA A 318 30.18 4.41 8.09
CA ALA A 318 29.60 3.69 6.96
C ALA A 318 28.85 2.43 7.41
N LEU A 319 29.52 1.56 8.18
CA LEU A 319 28.92 0.33 8.67
C LEU A 319 27.85 0.61 9.73
N GLY A 320 28.10 1.56 10.64
CA GLY A 320 27.12 1.96 11.65
C GLY A 320 25.82 2.47 11.02
N GLN A 321 25.93 3.33 10.01
CA GLN A 321 24.79 3.86 9.27
C GLN A 321 24.04 2.75 8.51
N THR A 322 24.76 1.87 7.82
CA THR A 322 24.16 0.76 7.08
C THR A 322 23.40 -0.19 8.01
N PHE A 323 23.97 -0.55 9.16
CA PHE A 323 23.29 -1.42 10.13
C PHE A 323 22.07 -0.75 10.75
N ASP A 324 22.10 0.57 10.99
CA ASP A 324 20.91 1.31 11.40
C ASP A 324 19.81 1.30 10.32
N ARG A 325 20.16 1.46 9.03
CA ARG A 325 19.18 1.35 7.93
C ARG A 325 18.58 -0.04 7.82
N ILE A 326 19.37 -1.09 8.05
CA ILE A 326 18.86 -2.46 8.11
C ILE A 326 17.88 -2.62 9.28
N ALA A 327 18.21 -2.09 10.46
CA ALA A 327 17.30 -2.09 11.60
C ALA A 327 16.00 -1.33 11.29
N ASP A 328 16.07 -0.14 10.68
CA ASP A 328 14.92 0.65 10.23
C ASP A 328 14.00 -0.13 9.29
N TYR A 329 14.57 -0.92 8.38
CA TYR A 329 13.80 -1.81 7.51
C TYR A 329 13.00 -2.85 8.29
N PHE A 330 13.61 -3.49 9.29
CA PHE A 330 12.93 -4.48 10.12
C PHE A 330 11.92 -3.85 11.08
N ASP A 331 12.15 -2.64 11.54
CA ASP A 331 11.16 -1.86 12.29
C ASP A 331 9.94 -1.52 11.43
N ALA A 332 10.17 -1.07 10.19
CA ALA A 332 9.09 -0.84 9.23
C ALA A 332 8.30 -2.13 8.92
N LYS A 333 9.00 -3.27 8.81
CA LYS A 333 8.37 -4.58 8.62
C LYS A 333 7.51 -4.99 9.82
N ASN A 334 7.98 -4.75 11.05
CA ASN A 334 7.24 -5.02 12.27
C ASN A 334 6.02 -4.09 12.41
N ALA A 335 6.14 -2.82 12.01
CA ALA A 335 5.03 -1.87 11.99
C ALA A 335 3.96 -2.23 10.95
N ALA A 336 4.37 -2.73 9.77
CA ALA A 336 3.43 -3.17 8.74
C ALA A 336 2.67 -4.45 9.13
N ARG A 337 3.30 -5.33 9.88
CA ARG A 337 2.70 -6.56 10.43
C ARG A 337 3.50 -7.00 11.65
N ALA A 338 2.89 -6.95 12.83
CA ALA A 338 3.51 -7.36 14.09
C ALA A 338 4.25 -8.71 13.93
N SER A 339 5.56 -8.71 14.09
CA SER A 339 6.44 -9.86 13.88
C SER A 339 7.55 -9.90 14.91
N LYS A 340 7.48 -10.85 15.84
CA LYS A 340 8.52 -11.07 16.86
C LYS A 340 9.91 -11.25 16.22
N SER A 341 10.00 -11.95 15.09
CA SER A 341 11.24 -12.16 14.36
C SER A 341 11.80 -10.85 13.78
N ALA A 342 10.95 -9.99 13.18
CA ALA A 342 11.39 -8.72 12.65
C ALA A 342 11.91 -7.81 13.77
N ARG A 343 11.20 -7.72 14.89
CA ARG A 343 11.64 -6.97 16.08
C ARG A 343 12.99 -7.43 16.59
N GLN A 344 13.18 -8.75 16.77
CA GLN A 344 14.46 -9.29 17.23
C GLN A 344 15.61 -9.03 16.24
N THR A 345 15.32 -9.06 14.94
CA THR A 345 16.33 -8.77 13.92
C THR A 345 16.70 -7.27 13.94
N SER A 346 15.74 -6.37 14.09
CA SER A 346 16.00 -4.95 14.27
C SER A 346 16.92 -4.69 15.47
N GLU A 347 16.61 -5.25 16.64
CA GLU A 347 17.42 -5.10 17.88
C GLU A 347 18.86 -5.61 17.69
N ARG A 348 19.05 -6.73 16.97
CA ARG A 348 20.39 -7.26 16.63
C ARG A 348 21.19 -6.30 15.75
N TYR A 349 20.56 -5.68 14.75
CA TYR A 349 21.24 -4.73 13.87
C TYR A 349 21.50 -3.38 14.55
N ARG A 350 20.65 -2.92 15.48
CA ARG A 350 20.95 -1.78 16.37
C ARG A 350 22.19 -2.05 17.21
N THR A 351 22.33 -3.28 17.73
CA THR A 351 23.55 -3.70 18.46
C THR A 351 24.78 -3.73 17.53
N ALA A 352 24.62 -4.29 16.32
CA ALA A 352 25.69 -4.30 15.32
C ALA A 352 26.16 -2.89 14.94
N ALA A 353 25.23 -1.94 14.82
CA ALA A 353 25.55 -0.53 14.55
C ALA A 353 26.37 0.10 15.69
N LYS A 354 26.03 -0.19 16.96
CA LYS A 354 26.83 0.26 18.11
C LYS A 354 28.23 -0.34 18.09
N HIS A 355 28.36 -1.65 17.84
CA HIS A 355 29.66 -2.31 17.73
C HIS A 355 30.49 -1.74 16.59
N ALA A 356 29.90 -1.42 15.44
CA ALA A 356 30.62 -0.81 14.32
C ALA A 356 31.22 0.54 14.71
N ARG A 357 30.43 1.42 15.35
CA ARG A 357 30.89 2.75 15.82
C ARG A 357 31.94 2.68 16.96
N GLY A 358 31.85 1.64 17.79
CA GLY A 358 32.84 1.37 18.85
C GLY A 358 34.06 0.60 18.36
N SER A 359 34.19 0.32 17.06
CA SER A 359 35.27 -0.54 16.50
C SER A 359 35.33 -1.94 17.13
N GLU A 360 34.17 -2.44 17.59
CA GLU A 360 34.05 -3.76 18.21
C GLU A 360 33.81 -4.85 17.18
N THR A 361 34.18 -6.09 17.52
CA THR A 361 33.96 -7.24 16.63
C THR A 361 32.48 -7.56 16.44
N GLN A 362 32.03 -7.65 15.19
CA GLN A 362 30.67 -8.03 14.87
C GLN A 362 30.36 -9.49 15.25
N ARG A 363 29.17 -9.73 15.80
CA ARG A 363 28.72 -11.09 16.21
C ARG A 363 27.82 -11.73 15.16
N LEU A 364 26.98 -10.97 14.46
CA LEU A 364 26.11 -11.46 13.40
C LEU A 364 26.92 -11.88 12.17
N LYS A 365 26.57 -13.03 11.58
CA LYS A 365 27.25 -13.56 10.38
C LYS A 365 27.12 -12.60 9.19
N SER A 366 25.95 -12.07 8.95
CA SER A 366 25.67 -11.09 7.90
C SER A 366 26.40 -9.76 8.12
N ALA A 367 26.45 -9.26 9.38
CA ALA A 367 27.20 -8.05 9.71
C ALA A 367 28.71 -8.25 9.53
N LYS A 368 29.27 -9.43 9.88
CA LYS A 368 30.65 -9.78 9.59
C LYS A 368 30.94 -9.77 8.09
N ALA A 369 30.06 -10.35 7.29
CA ALA A 369 30.23 -10.41 5.84
C ALA A 369 30.17 -9.00 5.21
N LEU A 370 29.25 -8.14 5.64
CA LEU A 370 29.19 -6.74 5.19
C LEU A 370 30.45 -5.96 5.61
N THR A 371 30.96 -6.19 6.82
CA THR A 371 32.23 -5.60 7.26
C THR A 371 33.39 -6.03 6.39
N ALA A 372 33.49 -7.33 6.06
CA ALA A 372 34.52 -7.85 5.17
C ALA A 372 34.38 -7.28 3.74
N SER A 373 33.15 -7.08 3.26
CA SER A 373 32.90 -6.43 1.97
C SER A 373 33.36 -4.98 1.93
N TYR A 374 33.20 -4.24 3.02
CA TYR A 374 33.77 -2.89 3.15
C TYR A 374 35.30 -2.92 3.10
N GLU A 375 35.92 -3.85 3.81
CA GLU A 375 37.38 -4.01 3.91
C GLU A 375 38.03 -4.52 2.61
N SER A 376 37.27 -5.09 1.69
CA SER A 376 37.75 -5.57 0.39
C SER A 376 37.85 -4.49 -0.70
N ASP A 377 37.90 -3.21 -0.32
CA ASP A 377 37.98 -2.06 -1.24
C ASP A 377 36.88 -2.07 -2.32
N LEU A 378 35.65 -1.95 -1.88
CA LEU A 378 34.49 -1.85 -2.78
C LEU A 378 34.64 -0.66 -3.73
N VAL A 379 34.71 -0.94 -5.03
CA VAL A 379 34.86 0.09 -6.07
C VAL A 379 33.58 0.19 -6.89
N PHE A 380 33.04 1.39 -6.97
CA PHE A 380 31.96 1.75 -7.89
C PHE A 380 32.55 2.39 -9.15
N GLN A 381 31.78 2.36 -10.25
CA GLN A 381 32.27 2.78 -11.57
C GLN A 381 31.60 4.06 -12.08
N GLY A 382 30.67 4.65 -11.33
CA GLY A 382 29.92 5.81 -11.75
C GLY A 382 28.74 5.49 -12.70
N ASP A 383 28.44 4.21 -12.92
CA ASP A 383 27.21 3.75 -13.55
C ASP A 383 26.18 3.45 -12.47
N PRO A 384 25.19 4.33 -12.24
CA PRO A 384 24.21 4.17 -11.15
C PRO A 384 23.48 2.82 -11.19
N ALA A 385 23.21 2.26 -12.38
CA ALA A 385 22.51 0.99 -12.53
C ALA A 385 23.37 -0.20 -12.12
N ARG A 386 24.61 -0.18 -12.51
CA ARG A 386 25.57 -1.23 -12.20
C ARG A 386 25.97 -1.19 -10.74
N ASP A 387 26.27 -0.01 -10.26
CA ASP A 387 26.71 0.24 -8.88
C ASP A 387 25.60 -0.05 -7.88
N TRP A 388 24.36 0.32 -8.20
CA TRP A 388 23.19 -0.07 -7.41
C TRP A 388 23.03 -1.60 -7.31
N ARG A 389 23.16 -2.31 -8.43
CA ARG A 389 23.08 -3.78 -8.41
C ARG A 389 24.19 -4.37 -7.57
N HIS A 390 25.42 -3.86 -7.70
CA HIS A 390 26.57 -4.30 -6.91
C HIS A 390 26.33 -4.08 -5.41
N ALA A 391 25.97 -2.87 -4.99
CA ALA A 391 25.63 -2.54 -3.60
C ALA A 391 24.50 -3.42 -3.04
N ARG A 392 23.44 -3.61 -3.83
CA ARG A 392 22.32 -4.49 -3.48
C ARG A 392 22.75 -5.94 -3.26
N ASP A 393 23.60 -6.47 -4.14
CA ASP A 393 23.96 -7.89 -4.11
C ASP A 393 24.84 -8.24 -2.90
N LEU A 394 25.49 -7.26 -2.26
CA LEU A 394 26.15 -7.43 -0.96
C LEU A 394 25.16 -7.85 0.15
N LEU A 395 23.89 -7.52 0.03
CA LEU A 395 22.84 -7.94 0.96
C LEU A 395 22.53 -9.45 0.90
N ALA A 396 23.10 -10.18 -0.07
CA ALA A 396 23.04 -11.64 -0.10
C ALA A 396 23.93 -12.31 0.97
N ALA A 397 24.65 -11.53 1.74
CA ALA A 397 25.61 -11.96 2.77
C ALA A 397 25.03 -12.86 3.88
N GLY A 398 23.71 -12.85 4.09
CA GLY A 398 23.05 -13.66 5.12
C GLY A 398 21.59 -13.97 4.83
N SER A 399 21.13 -15.12 5.32
CA SER A 399 19.73 -15.55 5.18
C SER A 399 18.75 -14.64 5.93
N ASP A 400 19.20 -13.96 6.97
CA ASP A 400 18.45 -12.97 7.74
C ASP A 400 18.14 -11.69 6.93
N LEU A 401 18.91 -11.41 5.87
CA LEU A 401 18.71 -10.29 4.95
C LEU A 401 17.90 -10.66 3.69
N SER A 402 17.47 -11.90 3.53
CA SER A 402 16.79 -12.37 2.31
C SER A 402 15.53 -11.57 1.95
N ASP A 403 14.74 -11.20 2.94
CA ASP A 403 13.53 -10.38 2.74
C ASP A 403 13.90 -8.94 2.30
N LEU A 404 14.91 -8.36 2.92
CA LEU A 404 15.43 -7.04 2.57
C LEU A 404 15.98 -7.04 1.15
N LEU A 405 16.81 -8.04 0.80
CA LEU A 405 17.33 -8.23 -0.55
C LEU A 405 16.20 -8.35 -1.58
N ASN A 406 15.16 -9.13 -1.28
CA ASN A 406 14.01 -9.26 -2.16
C ASN A 406 13.29 -7.92 -2.35
N ASN A 407 13.06 -7.15 -1.29
CA ASN A 407 12.47 -5.81 -1.41
C ASN A 407 13.39 -4.85 -2.19
N ALA A 408 14.72 -4.91 -1.98
CA ALA A 408 15.69 -4.10 -2.72
C ALA A 408 15.75 -4.44 -4.23
N LYS A 409 15.53 -5.71 -4.62
CA LYS A 409 15.44 -6.11 -6.03
C LYS A 409 14.27 -5.46 -6.77
N PHE A 410 13.25 -5.02 -6.04
CA PHE A 410 12.06 -4.42 -6.61
C PHE A 410 12.15 -2.91 -6.78
N VAL A 411 13.16 -2.26 -6.20
CA VAL A 411 13.49 -0.89 -6.51
C VAL A 411 13.98 -0.81 -7.94
N ARG A 412 13.07 -0.51 -8.84
CA ARG A 412 13.40 -0.33 -10.27
C ARG A 412 13.97 1.06 -10.46
N LEU A 413 15.29 1.19 -10.45
CA LEU A 413 16.02 2.43 -10.68
C LEU A 413 15.67 3.11 -12.01
N PHE A 414 15.15 2.36 -13.00
CA PHE A 414 15.10 2.82 -14.38
C PHE A 414 13.72 2.81 -15.04
N ARG A 415 12.64 2.53 -14.32
CA ARG A 415 11.30 2.45 -14.96
C ARG A 415 10.31 3.52 -14.59
N ALA A 416 10.41 4.09 -13.41
CA ALA A 416 9.40 5.05 -12.96
C ALA A 416 9.73 6.50 -13.34
N THR A 417 10.82 6.73 -13.89
CA THR A 417 11.42 7.99 -14.31
C THR A 417 12.89 7.80 -14.11
N ASP A 418 13.78 7.71 -14.67
CA ASP A 418 15.23 7.81 -14.49
C ASP A 418 15.66 8.73 -13.32
N GLU A 419 14.68 9.10 -12.46
CA GLU A 419 14.85 10.11 -11.41
C GLU A 419 15.91 9.72 -10.38
N ILE A 420 15.82 8.48 -9.83
CA ILE A 420 16.83 8.00 -8.89
C ILE A 420 18.17 7.83 -9.62
N GLY A 421 18.14 7.29 -10.83
CA GLY A 421 19.33 7.12 -11.65
C GLY A 421 20.00 8.45 -12.00
N ASN A 422 19.22 9.45 -12.43
CA ASN A 422 19.71 10.78 -12.77
C ASN A 422 20.26 11.52 -11.54
N GLN A 423 19.56 11.44 -10.41
CA GLN A 423 20.03 12.05 -9.17
C GLN A 423 21.32 11.37 -8.66
N LEU A 424 21.41 10.04 -8.72
CA LEU A 424 22.65 9.32 -8.37
C LEU A 424 23.78 9.66 -9.34
N ALA A 425 23.50 9.74 -10.66
CA ALA A 425 24.53 10.14 -11.63
C ALA A 425 25.11 11.53 -11.35
N SER A 426 24.26 12.47 -10.92
CA SER A 426 24.70 13.82 -10.53
C SER A 426 25.47 13.86 -9.20
N ALA A 427 25.35 12.84 -8.38
CA ALA A 427 26.00 12.72 -7.08
C ALA A 427 27.34 11.96 -7.11
N TRP A 428 27.72 11.45 -8.29
CA TRP A 428 29.01 10.77 -8.44
C TRP A 428 30.16 11.74 -8.23
N ASP A 429 31.06 11.40 -7.32
CA ASP A 429 32.20 12.24 -6.96
C ASP A 429 33.55 11.65 -7.40
N LEU A 430 34.59 12.48 -7.33
CA LEU A 430 35.97 12.08 -7.66
C LEU A 430 36.57 11.04 -6.70
N ARG A 431 35.90 10.74 -5.60
CA ARG A 431 36.32 9.72 -4.62
C ARG A 431 35.78 8.33 -4.97
N GLY A 432 35.02 8.21 -6.06
CA GLY A 432 34.38 6.96 -6.46
C GLY A 432 33.18 6.57 -5.59
N SER A 433 32.48 7.56 -5.05
CA SER A 433 31.29 7.37 -4.22
C SER A 433 30.09 8.20 -4.72
N TYR A 434 28.91 7.85 -4.23
CA TYR A 434 27.71 8.65 -4.45
C TYR A 434 27.41 9.46 -3.18
N GLY A 435 27.94 10.67 -3.12
CA GLY A 435 27.74 11.55 -1.98
C GLY A 435 26.27 11.86 -1.72
N HIS A 436 25.81 11.71 -0.46
CA HIS A 436 24.41 11.94 -0.07
C HIS A 436 23.38 11.05 -0.79
N ALA A 437 23.75 9.82 -1.22
CA ALA A 437 22.89 8.89 -1.92
C ALA A 437 21.59 8.60 -1.14
N ILE A 438 21.65 8.48 0.18
CA ILE A 438 20.48 8.26 1.05
C ILE A 438 19.45 9.39 0.86
N ASP A 439 19.88 10.64 0.90
CA ASP A 439 18.97 11.79 0.80
C ASP A 439 18.40 11.96 -0.60
N LEU A 440 19.19 11.68 -1.63
CA LEU A 440 18.75 11.71 -3.02
C LEU A 440 17.72 10.63 -3.29
N VAL A 441 18.00 9.40 -2.89
CA VAL A 441 17.05 8.28 -3.05
C VAL A 441 15.77 8.54 -2.27
N ARG A 442 15.85 9.09 -1.06
CA ARG A 442 14.66 9.47 -0.27
C ARG A 442 13.80 10.48 -1.01
N ARG A 443 14.36 11.58 -1.52
CA ARG A 443 13.63 12.62 -2.27
C ARG A 443 12.99 12.06 -3.54
N ALA A 444 13.72 11.24 -4.29
CA ALA A 444 13.18 10.61 -5.50
C ALA A 444 12.02 9.64 -5.19
N LEU A 445 12.11 8.87 -4.10
CA LEU A 445 11.02 7.99 -3.66
C LEU A 445 9.79 8.77 -3.20
N GLU A 446 9.97 9.90 -2.51
CA GLU A 446 8.87 10.79 -2.10
C GLU A 446 8.19 11.44 -3.32
N ALA A 447 8.97 11.93 -4.28
CA ALA A 447 8.45 12.46 -5.55
C ALA A 447 7.71 11.38 -6.36
N GLY A 448 8.28 10.18 -6.46
CA GLY A 448 7.65 9.03 -7.13
C GLY A 448 6.33 8.61 -6.50
N ARG A 449 6.19 8.68 -5.16
CA ARG A 449 4.93 8.43 -4.45
C ARG A 449 3.82 9.41 -4.86
N LEU A 450 4.15 10.69 -4.96
CA LEU A 450 3.19 11.73 -5.37
C LEU A 450 2.73 11.53 -6.81
N GLN A 451 3.60 11.01 -7.69
CA GLN A 451 3.28 10.77 -9.11
C GLN A 451 2.55 9.43 -9.34
N SER A 452 2.89 8.36 -8.61
CA SER A 452 2.26 7.04 -8.80
C SER A 452 0.79 7.03 -8.40
N ASP A 453 0.40 7.84 -7.42
CA ASP A 453 -1.00 8.00 -7.01
C ASP A 453 -1.84 8.78 -8.03
N GLN A 454 -1.20 9.40 -9.05
CA GLN A 454 -1.87 10.27 -10.03
C GLN A 454 -2.18 9.60 -11.38
N ARG A 455 -1.70 8.39 -11.65
CA ARG A 455 -1.89 7.74 -12.96
C ARG A 455 -2.95 6.64 -12.90
N ASP A 456 -3.87 6.65 -13.88
CA ASP A 456 -4.74 5.50 -14.09
C ASP A 456 -3.90 4.30 -14.50
N PRO A 457 -4.13 3.11 -13.93
CA PRO A 457 -3.40 1.93 -14.30
C PRO A 457 -3.69 1.58 -15.77
N ARG A 458 -2.67 1.58 -16.60
CA ARG A 458 -2.72 1.17 -18.01
C ARG A 458 -1.77 0.00 -18.22
N GLY A 459 -2.11 -0.91 -19.12
CA GLY A 459 -1.29 -2.08 -19.37
C GLY A 459 -1.33 -3.09 -18.22
N CYS A 460 -0.22 -3.76 -17.94
CA CYS A 460 -0.14 -4.78 -16.92
C CYS A 460 0.36 -4.20 -15.60
N VAL A 461 -0.36 -4.44 -14.50
CA VAL A 461 -0.02 -3.95 -13.16
C VAL A 461 -0.03 -5.11 -12.18
N LEU A 462 1.03 -5.27 -11.40
CA LEU A 462 1.16 -6.31 -10.37
C LEU A 462 1.00 -5.72 -8.99
N MET A 463 0.20 -6.36 -8.14
CA MET A 463 0.03 -5.93 -6.75
C MET A 463 -0.55 -7.04 -5.86
N THR A 464 -0.60 -6.81 -4.56
CA THR A 464 -1.38 -7.69 -3.68
C THR A 464 -2.87 -7.37 -3.81
N ILE A 465 -3.71 -8.38 -3.51
CA ILE A 465 -5.18 -8.22 -3.54
C ILE A 465 -5.63 -7.07 -2.62
N HIS A 466 -4.99 -6.90 -1.46
CA HIS A 466 -5.29 -5.78 -0.54
C HIS A 466 -5.10 -4.41 -1.20
N LYS A 467 -4.06 -4.25 -2.03
CA LYS A 467 -3.77 -2.98 -2.72
C LYS A 467 -4.65 -2.73 -3.94
N ALA A 468 -5.37 -3.75 -4.40
CA ALA A 468 -6.37 -3.62 -5.45
C ALA A 468 -7.71 -3.06 -4.94
N LYS A 469 -7.95 -3.05 -3.61
CA LYS A 469 -9.15 -2.46 -3.04
C LYS A 469 -9.27 -0.98 -3.43
N GLY A 470 -10.47 -0.55 -3.83
CA GLY A 470 -10.73 0.79 -4.32
C GLY A 470 -10.19 1.08 -5.73
N LYS A 471 -9.66 0.08 -6.47
CA LYS A 471 -9.22 0.20 -7.86
C LYS A 471 -10.10 -0.66 -8.77
N GLU A 472 -10.09 -0.35 -10.07
CA GLU A 472 -10.81 -1.11 -11.10
C GLU A 472 -9.90 -1.34 -12.30
N PHE A 473 -10.05 -2.50 -12.94
CA PHE A 473 -9.25 -2.92 -14.08
C PHE A 473 -10.15 -3.58 -15.14
N ASP A 474 -9.76 -3.51 -16.40
CA ASP A 474 -10.52 -4.17 -17.45
C ASP A 474 -10.43 -5.70 -17.32
N GLY A 475 -9.27 -6.21 -16.89
CA GLY A 475 -9.08 -7.62 -16.58
C GLY A 475 -8.29 -7.86 -15.30
N VAL A 476 -8.54 -8.99 -14.64
CA VAL A 476 -7.84 -9.40 -13.42
C VAL A 476 -7.33 -10.83 -13.55
N LEU A 477 -6.05 -11.04 -13.25
CA LEU A 477 -5.49 -12.37 -12.99
C LEU A 477 -5.26 -12.54 -11.49
N LEU A 478 -5.93 -13.51 -10.87
CA LEU A 478 -5.67 -13.93 -9.50
C LEU A 478 -4.70 -15.11 -9.53
N VAL A 479 -3.53 -14.95 -8.92
CA VAL A 479 -2.49 -15.98 -8.96
C VAL A 479 -2.26 -16.55 -7.56
N GLU A 480 -2.50 -17.85 -7.42
CA GLU A 480 -2.17 -18.62 -6.23
C GLU A 480 -0.79 -19.27 -6.39
N GLY A 481 0.09 -19.05 -5.42
CA GLY A 481 1.40 -19.70 -5.40
C GLY A 481 1.37 -21.04 -4.68
N GLN A 482 2.20 -21.98 -5.09
CA GLN A 482 2.21 -23.35 -4.53
C GLN A 482 2.64 -23.39 -3.07
N TYR A 483 3.72 -22.66 -2.70
CA TYR A 483 4.30 -22.68 -1.35
C TYR A 483 4.14 -21.35 -0.62
N GLN A 484 3.95 -20.27 -1.37
CA GLN A 484 3.81 -18.93 -0.83
C GLN A 484 2.66 -18.22 -1.53
N GLY A 485 1.73 -17.69 -0.75
CA GLY A 485 0.56 -17.00 -1.29
C GLY A 485 -0.57 -17.92 -1.69
N SER A 486 -0.67 -19.12 -1.07
CA SER A 486 -1.85 -19.99 -1.17
C SER A 486 -3.10 -19.26 -0.71
N PHE A 487 -4.22 -19.50 -1.39
CA PHE A 487 -5.49 -18.89 -1.01
C PHE A 487 -6.04 -19.51 0.28
N PHE A 488 -5.92 -20.84 0.41
CA PHE A 488 -6.30 -21.59 1.59
C PHE A 488 -5.18 -22.53 2.02
N ARG A 489 -5.17 -22.92 3.29
CA ARG A 489 -4.30 -23.93 3.87
C ARG A 489 -5.14 -24.95 4.64
N ASP A 490 -4.69 -26.18 4.71
CA ASP A 490 -5.36 -27.23 5.48
C ASP A 490 -5.49 -26.88 6.97
N THR A 491 -4.53 -26.12 7.49
CA THR A 491 -4.47 -25.63 8.87
C THR A 491 -5.30 -24.39 9.15
N ASP A 492 -5.97 -23.81 8.14
CA ASP A 492 -6.74 -22.59 8.33
C ASP A 492 -8.00 -22.87 9.14
N THR A 493 -8.27 -22.04 10.14
CA THR A 493 -9.55 -22.03 10.87
C THR A 493 -10.68 -21.52 9.98
N ASP A 494 -11.94 -21.75 10.38
CA ASP A 494 -13.11 -21.26 9.63
C ASP A 494 -13.09 -19.73 9.48
N ALA A 495 -12.68 -19.00 10.52
CA ALA A 495 -12.52 -17.54 10.46
C ALA A 495 -11.44 -17.13 9.44
N GLN A 496 -10.31 -17.83 9.38
CA GLN A 496 -9.25 -17.57 8.40
C GLN A 496 -9.69 -17.91 6.97
N ARG A 497 -10.46 -18.98 6.79
CA ARG A 497 -11.06 -19.32 5.49
C ARG A 497 -12.07 -18.27 5.04
N ALA A 498 -12.92 -17.81 5.97
CA ALA A 498 -13.87 -16.73 5.69
C ALA A 498 -13.17 -15.42 5.28
N ALA A 499 -12.11 -15.03 6.00
CA ALA A 499 -11.28 -13.87 5.64
C ALA A 499 -10.63 -14.04 4.26
N SER A 500 -10.12 -15.23 3.94
CA SER A 500 -9.54 -15.53 2.62
C SER A 500 -10.59 -15.44 1.51
N ARG A 501 -11.82 -15.92 1.74
CA ARG A 501 -12.93 -15.80 0.78
C ARG A 501 -13.32 -14.34 0.52
N ARG A 502 -13.40 -13.51 1.57
CA ARG A 502 -13.62 -12.06 1.41
C ARG A 502 -12.53 -11.42 0.57
N LEU A 503 -11.27 -11.75 0.85
CA LEU A 503 -10.13 -11.25 0.09
C LEU A 503 -10.21 -11.64 -1.40
N LEU A 504 -10.56 -12.90 -1.70
CA LEU A 504 -10.74 -13.39 -3.07
C LEU A 504 -11.90 -12.69 -3.77
N ARG A 505 -13.05 -12.53 -3.10
CA ARG A 505 -14.18 -11.76 -3.65
C ARG A 505 -13.75 -10.35 -4.02
N VAL A 506 -13.02 -9.67 -3.13
CA VAL A 506 -12.49 -8.33 -3.44
C VAL A 506 -11.62 -8.36 -4.69
N GLY A 507 -10.69 -9.32 -4.82
CA GLY A 507 -9.85 -9.45 -6.00
C GLY A 507 -10.65 -9.70 -7.29
N ILE A 508 -11.59 -10.65 -7.25
CA ILE A 508 -12.46 -11.00 -8.39
C ILE A 508 -13.26 -9.79 -8.85
N THR A 509 -13.91 -9.08 -7.92
CA THR A 509 -14.77 -7.94 -8.22
C THR A 509 -14.01 -6.66 -8.60
N ARG A 510 -12.69 -6.69 -8.74
CA ARG A 510 -11.92 -5.56 -9.32
C ARG A 510 -11.97 -5.53 -10.84
N ALA A 511 -12.38 -6.62 -11.49
CA ALA A 511 -12.48 -6.69 -12.94
C ALA A 511 -13.79 -6.08 -13.46
N ARG A 512 -13.70 -5.42 -14.60
CA ARG A 512 -14.86 -4.93 -15.35
C ARG A 512 -15.36 -5.97 -16.36
N HIS A 513 -14.45 -6.70 -17.01
CA HIS A 513 -14.78 -7.56 -18.13
C HIS A 513 -14.36 -9.01 -17.96
N GLN A 514 -13.16 -9.29 -17.48
CA GLN A 514 -12.63 -10.66 -17.44
C GLN A 514 -11.81 -10.95 -16.19
N VAL A 515 -11.93 -12.18 -15.68
CA VAL A 515 -11.12 -12.70 -14.58
C VAL A 515 -10.49 -14.03 -15.00
N ALA A 516 -9.20 -14.20 -14.73
CA ALA A 516 -8.52 -15.50 -14.81
C ALA A 516 -7.96 -15.86 -13.42
N ILE A 517 -8.26 -17.06 -12.94
CA ILE A 517 -7.77 -17.57 -11.67
C ILE A 517 -6.77 -18.68 -11.94
N ILE A 518 -5.50 -18.47 -11.56
CA ILE A 518 -4.40 -19.39 -11.83
C ILE A 518 -4.01 -20.07 -10.51
N ARG A 519 -4.10 -21.40 -10.46
CA ARG A 519 -3.95 -22.17 -9.23
C ARG A 519 -3.07 -23.41 -9.40
N PRO A 520 -2.37 -23.87 -8.35
CA PRO A 520 -1.67 -25.17 -8.40
C PRO A 520 -2.66 -26.31 -8.63
N HIS A 521 -2.20 -27.35 -9.31
CA HIS A 521 -2.98 -28.60 -9.38
C HIS A 521 -3.16 -29.16 -7.97
N GLY A 522 -4.39 -29.57 -7.63
CA GLY A 522 -4.71 -30.08 -6.30
C GLY A 522 -4.87 -29.02 -5.20
N ALA A 523 -4.95 -27.72 -5.55
CA ALA A 523 -5.25 -26.67 -4.58
C ALA A 523 -6.63 -26.85 -3.95
N ILE A 524 -6.78 -26.48 -2.68
CA ILE A 524 -8.06 -26.58 -1.93
C ILE A 524 -9.16 -25.83 -2.71
N PRO A 525 -10.34 -26.42 -2.98
CA PRO A 525 -11.41 -25.80 -3.75
C PRO A 525 -11.79 -24.41 -3.25
N LEU A 526 -12.18 -23.52 -4.18
CA LEU A 526 -12.66 -22.16 -3.84
C LEU A 526 -14.04 -22.18 -3.22
N SER A 527 -14.87 -23.15 -3.63
CA SER A 527 -16.19 -23.43 -3.08
C SER A 527 -16.16 -24.68 -2.21
N GLY A 528 -17.06 -24.79 -1.25
CA GLY A 528 -17.33 -26.06 -0.57
C GLY A 528 -17.81 -27.10 -1.60
N SER A 529 -17.30 -28.32 -1.47
CA SER A 529 -17.80 -29.47 -2.23
C SER A 529 -19.21 -29.80 -1.80
#